data_83158ab5f3fac381bd53845c0cc7ab88
#
_entry.id   83158ab5f3fac381bd53845c0cc7ab88
#
_cell.length_a   1.000
_cell.length_b   1.000
_cell.length_c   1.000
_cell.angle_alpha   90.00
_cell.angle_beta   90.00
_cell.angle_gamma   90.00
#
_symmetry.space_group_name_H-M   'P 1'
#
loop_
_entity.id
_entity.type
_entity.pdbx_description
1 polymer ?
#
loop_
_entity_poly.entity_id
_entity_poly.type
_entity_poly.pdbx_seq_one_letter_code
_entity_poly.pdbx_strand_id
1 'polypeptide(L)'
;AKSSASSGNFISEWFGERIYPRVRIASPAFGKGGPSDCPFLSQVLHRQTPCVKSSNSAGVCTVSSTSNGPRQDWLVCPYRVISSEIVSHACQTIFGLAHAVTPIPVSLLQSVDELKRFEAEVQKQRVGYLFFQDKLGGEISVLGTPQSPEMSFDVTLVEVAADEVGAFRVARYGILEIQTMDYHGSYKHAVQNLRDGLRLHPKSFAAALTANLEHWAGEKVEGPNIANV
;
A
#
# COMPACT_ATOMS: atom_id res chain seq x y z
N ALA A 1 14.99 -34.64 -10.52
CA ALA A 1 15.44 -34.00 -9.30
C ALA A 1 14.26 -33.18 -8.75
N LYS A 2 13.68 -33.60 -7.60
CA LYS A 2 12.69 -32.79 -6.89
C LYS A 2 13.45 -31.58 -6.33
N SER A 3 13.20 -30.40 -6.84
CA SER A 3 13.62 -29.16 -6.21
C SER A 3 12.98 -29.13 -4.82
N SER A 4 13.80 -29.25 -3.78
CA SER A 4 13.35 -29.02 -2.42
C SER A 4 12.81 -27.59 -2.38
N ALA A 5 11.50 -27.43 -2.25
CA ALA A 5 10.91 -26.13 -2.06
C ALA A 5 11.53 -25.54 -0.79
N SER A 6 12.24 -24.44 -0.91
CA SER A 6 12.79 -23.71 0.23
C SER A 6 11.65 -23.42 1.20
N SER A 7 11.80 -23.86 2.45
CA SER A 7 10.81 -23.65 3.51
C SER A 7 10.87 -22.25 4.13
N GLY A 8 11.69 -21.36 3.58
CA GLY A 8 11.88 -20.01 4.10
C GLY A 8 10.78 -19.04 3.70
N ASN A 9 10.64 -17.98 4.47
CA ASN A 9 9.87 -16.82 4.12
C ASN A 9 10.76 -15.82 3.35
N PHE A 10 10.16 -15.10 2.39
CA PHE A 10 10.91 -14.20 1.52
C PHE A 10 10.18 -12.88 1.38
N ILE A 11 10.89 -11.77 1.37
CA ILE A 11 10.34 -10.53 0.84
C ILE A 11 10.06 -10.77 -0.64
N SER A 12 8.80 -10.70 -1.04
CA SER A 12 8.40 -10.94 -2.43
C SER A 12 8.25 -9.66 -3.25
N GLU A 13 7.99 -8.52 -2.57
CA GLU A 13 7.95 -7.21 -3.20
C GLU A 13 8.66 -6.20 -2.31
N TRP A 14 9.62 -5.46 -2.87
CA TRP A 14 10.41 -4.44 -2.19
C TRP A 14 10.32 -3.12 -2.94
N PHE A 15 9.81 -2.08 -2.30
CA PHE A 15 9.47 -0.80 -2.90
C PHE A 15 8.65 -0.94 -4.19
N GLY A 16 7.65 -1.83 -4.19
CA GLY A 16 6.79 -2.10 -5.35
C GLY A 16 7.41 -2.99 -6.42
N GLU A 17 8.71 -3.29 -6.33
CA GLU A 17 9.40 -4.14 -7.29
C GLU A 17 9.38 -5.60 -6.85
N ARG A 18 9.03 -6.50 -7.78
CA ARG A 18 9.01 -7.93 -7.53
C ARG A 18 10.42 -8.49 -7.42
N ILE A 19 10.75 -9.14 -6.30
CA ILE A 19 12.06 -9.73 -6.06
C ILE A 19 12.02 -11.25 -5.81
N TYR A 20 10.86 -11.82 -5.50
CA TYR A 20 10.69 -13.25 -5.31
C TYR A 20 9.32 -13.72 -5.85
N PRO A 21 9.13 -14.91 -6.42
CA PRO A 21 10.12 -15.94 -6.76
C PRO A 21 10.91 -15.63 -8.04
N ARG A 22 10.55 -14.59 -8.76
CA ARG A 22 11.27 -14.12 -9.96
C ARG A 22 11.50 -12.64 -9.85
N VAL A 23 12.75 -12.23 -9.99
CA VAL A 23 13.15 -10.82 -9.98
C VAL A 23 12.57 -10.11 -11.19
N ARG A 24 11.81 -9.05 -10.94
CA ARG A 24 11.22 -8.18 -11.97
C ARG A 24 11.41 -6.73 -11.59
N ILE A 25 12.66 -6.34 -11.42
CA ILE A 25 13.01 -4.96 -11.12
C ILE A 25 13.00 -4.19 -12.43
N ALA A 26 12.04 -3.29 -12.59
CA ALA A 26 11.88 -2.45 -13.76
C ALA A 26 12.25 -0.98 -13.49
N SER A 27 12.29 -0.56 -12.22
CA SER A 27 12.49 0.83 -11.87
C SER A 27 13.96 1.25 -11.96
N PRO A 28 14.29 2.31 -12.73
CA PRO A 28 15.65 2.87 -12.77
C PRO A 28 16.07 3.46 -11.41
N ALA A 29 15.15 3.68 -10.46
CA ALA A 29 15.47 4.17 -9.12
C ALA A 29 16.35 3.20 -8.32
N PHE A 30 16.29 1.91 -8.60
CA PHE A 30 17.17 0.89 -8.01
C PHE A 30 18.65 1.06 -8.39
N GLY A 31 18.99 1.89 -9.37
CA GLY A 31 20.38 2.16 -9.78
C GLY A 31 21.06 3.39 -9.16
N LYS A 32 20.36 4.19 -8.36
CA LYS A 32 20.86 5.52 -7.91
C LYS A 32 20.90 5.68 -6.39
N GLY A 33 21.49 4.75 -5.68
CA GLY A 33 21.72 4.92 -4.22
C GLY A 33 20.63 4.35 -3.31
N GLY A 34 19.73 3.59 -3.85
CA GLY A 34 18.71 2.83 -3.13
C GLY A 34 17.33 3.46 -3.19
N PRO A 35 16.31 2.61 -3.25
CA PRO A 35 14.94 3.07 -3.20
C PRO A 35 14.65 3.63 -1.80
N SER A 36 14.03 4.78 -1.76
CA SER A 36 13.57 5.43 -0.52
C SER A 36 12.09 5.75 -0.56
N ASP A 37 11.55 5.93 -1.78
CA ASP A 37 10.21 6.41 -2.00
C ASP A 37 9.21 5.26 -2.10
N CYS A 38 8.04 5.46 -1.49
CA CYS A 38 6.92 4.56 -1.64
C CYS A 38 6.25 4.78 -3.00
N PRO A 39 6.25 3.82 -3.93
CA PRO A 39 5.66 4.03 -5.25
C PRO A 39 4.15 4.28 -5.17
N PHE A 40 3.47 3.64 -4.22
CA PHE A 40 2.02 3.76 -4.04
C PHE A 40 1.63 5.15 -3.52
N LEU A 41 2.26 5.63 -2.44
CA LEU A 41 2.03 6.98 -1.93
C LEU A 41 2.45 8.04 -2.93
N SER A 42 3.58 7.84 -3.63
CA SER A 42 4.06 8.79 -4.63
C SER A 42 3.10 8.93 -5.81
N GLN A 43 2.50 7.82 -6.25
CA GLN A 43 1.50 7.83 -7.29
C GLN A 43 0.24 8.60 -6.88
N VAL A 44 -0.29 8.30 -5.70
CA VAL A 44 -1.54 8.89 -5.21
C VAL A 44 -1.39 10.38 -4.86
N LEU A 45 -0.21 10.77 -4.34
CA LEU A 45 0.08 12.16 -3.95
C LEU A 45 0.69 13.00 -5.08
N HIS A 46 0.92 12.41 -6.26
CA HIS A 46 1.56 13.06 -7.41
C HIS A 46 2.91 13.72 -7.09
N ARG A 47 3.65 13.18 -6.11
CA ARG A 47 4.97 13.65 -5.69
C ARG A 47 5.78 12.53 -5.07
N GLN A 48 7.11 12.65 -5.14
CA GLN A 48 8.00 11.73 -4.44
C GLN A 48 7.69 11.72 -2.94
N THR A 49 7.35 10.55 -2.42
CA THR A 49 6.93 10.37 -1.03
C THR A 49 7.73 9.22 -0.42
N PRO A 50 8.50 9.47 0.64
CA PRO A 50 9.27 8.43 1.30
C PRO A 50 8.40 7.30 1.84
N CYS A 51 9.00 6.09 1.94
CA CYS A 51 8.36 4.99 2.63
C CYS A 51 8.18 5.33 4.11
N VAL A 52 6.96 5.19 4.61
CA VAL A 52 6.59 5.55 6.00
C VAL A 52 6.93 4.48 7.03
N LYS A 53 7.32 3.28 6.57
CA LYS A 53 7.74 2.20 7.45
C LYS A 53 9.10 2.50 8.11
N SER A 54 9.33 1.90 9.28
CA SER A 54 10.61 1.99 9.98
C SER A 54 11.77 1.46 9.10
N SER A 55 12.99 1.87 9.42
CA SER A 55 14.18 1.44 8.68
C SER A 55 14.34 -0.08 8.57
N ASN A 56 13.86 -0.84 9.57
CA ASN A 56 13.95 -2.31 9.62
C ASN A 56 12.94 -3.01 8.71
N SER A 57 11.93 -2.31 8.22
CA SER A 57 10.87 -2.85 7.35
C SER A 57 10.63 -1.98 6.11
N ALA A 58 11.47 -0.96 5.89
CA ALA A 58 11.30 -0.04 4.78
C ALA A 58 11.28 -0.77 3.43
N GLY A 59 10.27 -0.47 2.64
CA GLY A 59 10.06 -1.03 1.31
C GLY A 59 9.42 -2.42 1.27
N VAL A 60 9.24 -3.11 2.41
CA VAL A 60 8.59 -4.43 2.42
C VAL A 60 7.09 -4.25 2.16
N CYS A 61 6.64 -4.59 0.96
CA CYS A 61 5.24 -4.46 0.54
C CYS A 61 4.49 -5.78 0.65
N THR A 62 5.10 -6.89 0.21
CA THR A 62 4.56 -8.24 0.32
C THR A 62 5.64 -9.23 0.76
N VAL A 63 5.20 -10.30 1.41
CA VAL A 63 6.04 -11.43 1.84
C VAL A 63 5.46 -12.73 1.29
N SER A 64 6.32 -13.59 0.77
CA SER A 64 5.98 -14.94 0.32
C SER A 64 6.28 -15.95 1.41
N SER A 65 5.28 -16.76 1.78
CA SER A 65 5.36 -17.77 2.85
C SER A 65 4.64 -19.06 2.46
N THR A 66 5.06 -20.16 3.08
CA THR A 66 4.46 -21.51 2.93
C THR A 66 3.68 -21.96 4.17
N SER A 67 3.11 -21.03 4.92
CA SER A 67 2.33 -21.38 6.12
C SER A 67 1.19 -22.34 5.78
N ASN A 68 1.29 -23.59 6.26
CA ASN A 68 0.28 -24.66 6.19
C ASN A 68 -0.34 -24.94 4.80
N GLY A 69 0.41 -24.72 3.71
CA GLY A 69 -0.13 -25.00 2.37
C GLY A 69 0.82 -24.59 1.25
N PRO A 70 0.30 -24.36 0.05
CA PRO A 70 1.08 -23.83 -1.05
C PRO A 70 1.63 -22.44 -0.69
N ARG A 71 2.79 -22.11 -1.25
CA ARG A 71 3.37 -20.78 -1.08
C ARG A 71 2.41 -19.70 -1.58
N GLN A 72 2.19 -18.69 -0.75
CA GLN A 72 1.33 -17.56 -1.03
C GLN A 72 2.07 -16.26 -0.76
N ASP A 73 1.64 -15.19 -1.45
CA ASP A 73 2.09 -13.83 -1.17
C ASP A 73 1.09 -13.15 -0.23
N TRP A 74 1.61 -12.54 0.82
CA TRP A 74 0.84 -11.87 1.84
C TRP A 74 1.14 -10.39 1.83
N LEU A 75 0.11 -9.56 1.81
CA LEU A 75 0.24 -8.12 1.99
C LEU A 75 0.65 -7.83 3.43
N VAL A 76 1.73 -7.06 3.58
CA VAL A 76 2.25 -6.58 4.88
C VAL A 76 2.36 -5.06 4.92
N CYS A 77 1.81 -4.39 3.93
CA CYS A 77 1.79 -2.94 3.82
C CYS A 77 0.42 -2.46 3.33
N PRO A 78 -0.33 -1.70 4.15
CA PRO A 78 -1.66 -1.22 3.76
C PRO A 78 -1.60 -0.30 2.54
N TYR A 79 -0.51 0.45 2.35
CA TYR A 79 -0.36 1.35 1.19
C TYR A 79 -0.25 0.63 -0.14
N ARG A 80 0.08 -0.67 -0.13
CA ARG A 80 0.10 -1.49 -1.35
C ARG A 80 -1.28 -1.63 -1.97
N VAL A 81 -2.35 -1.54 -1.17
CA VAL A 81 -3.75 -1.67 -1.61
C VAL A 81 -4.38 -0.35 -2.04
N ILE A 82 -3.77 0.80 -1.75
CA ILE A 82 -4.29 2.12 -2.17
C ILE A 82 -3.92 2.49 -3.62
N SER A 83 -3.60 1.50 -4.47
CA SER A 83 -3.48 1.79 -5.90
C SER A 83 -4.77 2.41 -6.42
N SER A 84 -4.66 3.34 -7.36
CA SER A 84 -5.81 4.02 -7.96
C SER A 84 -6.87 3.04 -8.48
N GLU A 85 -6.46 1.88 -8.97
CA GLU A 85 -7.35 0.82 -9.46
C GLU A 85 -8.19 0.19 -8.35
N ILE A 86 -7.57 -0.16 -7.20
CA ILE A 86 -8.28 -0.80 -6.09
C ILE A 86 -9.25 0.17 -5.45
N VAL A 87 -8.80 1.40 -5.16
CA VAL A 87 -9.66 2.42 -4.55
C VAL A 87 -10.79 2.83 -5.48
N SER A 88 -10.53 2.93 -6.80
CA SER A 88 -11.54 3.19 -7.82
C SER A 88 -12.59 2.08 -7.88
N HIS A 89 -12.15 0.81 -7.88
CA HIS A 89 -13.05 -0.34 -7.88
C HIS A 89 -13.88 -0.42 -6.59
N ALA A 90 -13.27 -0.19 -5.44
CA ALA A 90 -13.99 -0.14 -4.16
C ALA A 90 -15.04 0.98 -4.16
N CYS A 91 -14.69 2.17 -4.64
CA CYS A 91 -15.61 3.30 -4.78
C CYS A 91 -16.80 2.95 -5.70
N GLN A 92 -16.51 2.37 -6.85
CA GLN A 92 -17.54 1.93 -7.80
C GLN A 92 -18.49 0.92 -7.17
N THR A 93 -17.95 -0.07 -6.47
CA THR A 93 -18.73 -1.15 -5.84
C THR A 93 -19.58 -0.62 -4.67
N ILE A 94 -18.97 0.14 -3.77
CA ILE A 94 -19.62 0.65 -2.55
C ILE A 94 -20.77 1.62 -2.91
N PHE A 95 -20.56 2.48 -3.89
CA PHE A 95 -21.57 3.46 -4.28
C PHE A 95 -22.47 3.02 -5.44
N GLY A 96 -22.25 1.82 -6.01
CA GLY A 96 -23.05 1.28 -7.10
C GLY A 96 -22.95 2.11 -8.39
N LEU A 97 -21.73 2.56 -8.74
CA LEU A 97 -21.53 3.46 -9.88
C LEU A 97 -21.47 2.69 -11.19
N ALA A 98 -22.09 3.26 -12.23
CA ALA A 98 -22.07 2.67 -13.57
C ALA A 98 -20.68 2.69 -14.21
N HIS A 99 -19.84 3.62 -13.85
CA HIS A 99 -18.49 3.81 -14.39
C HIS A 99 -17.47 3.92 -13.28
N ALA A 100 -16.22 3.53 -13.58
CA ALA A 100 -15.10 3.73 -12.66
C ALA A 100 -14.83 5.22 -12.47
N VAL A 101 -14.61 5.60 -11.22
CA VAL A 101 -14.21 6.96 -10.81
C VAL A 101 -12.89 6.88 -10.06
N THR A 102 -12.13 7.95 -10.06
CA THR A 102 -10.87 8.02 -9.30
C THR A 102 -11.06 8.90 -8.08
N PRO A 103 -11.27 8.33 -6.89
CA PRO A 103 -11.35 9.11 -5.67
C PRO A 103 -10.03 9.84 -5.38
N ILE A 104 -10.13 11.05 -4.86
CA ILE A 104 -8.97 11.89 -4.53
C ILE A 104 -8.68 11.76 -3.02
N PRO A 105 -7.43 11.54 -2.59
CA PRO A 105 -7.11 11.55 -1.18
C PRO A 105 -7.31 12.96 -0.61
N VAL A 106 -7.99 13.05 0.52
CA VAL A 106 -8.32 14.33 1.17
C VAL A 106 -7.08 15.20 1.42
N SER A 107 -5.92 14.59 1.68
CA SER A 107 -4.67 15.32 1.88
C SER A 107 -4.24 16.18 0.68
N LEU A 108 -4.65 15.86 -0.54
CA LEU A 108 -4.38 16.69 -1.71
C LEU A 108 -5.15 18.01 -1.67
N LEU A 109 -6.34 18.05 -1.04
CA LEU A 109 -7.16 19.26 -0.94
C LEU A 109 -6.56 20.34 -0.02
N GLN A 110 -5.43 20.05 0.66
CA GLN A 110 -4.64 21.06 1.35
C GLN A 110 -3.96 22.02 0.36
N SER A 111 -3.78 21.64 -0.89
CA SER A 111 -3.35 22.52 -1.97
C SER A 111 -4.54 23.31 -2.50
N VAL A 112 -4.41 24.65 -2.55
CA VAL A 112 -5.46 25.55 -3.06
C VAL A 112 -5.84 25.19 -4.50
N ASP A 113 -4.87 24.81 -5.33
CA ASP A 113 -5.12 24.47 -6.72
C ASP A 113 -5.88 23.14 -6.86
N GLU A 114 -5.53 22.13 -6.06
CA GLU A 114 -6.23 20.85 -6.06
C GLU A 114 -7.65 20.99 -5.49
N LEU A 115 -7.83 21.81 -4.45
CA LEU A 115 -9.15 22.12 -3.92
C LEU A 115 -10.04 22.77 -4.98
N LYS A 116 -9.54 23.81 -5.67
CA LYS A 116 -10.29 24.48 -6.73
C LYS A 116 -10.64 23.55 -7.89
N ARG A 117 -9.73 22.65 -8.27
CA ARG A 117 -10.01 21.63 -9.30
C ARG A 117 -11.13 20.70 -8.86
N PHE A 118 -11.05 20.21 -7.63
CA PHE A 118 -12.08 19.34 -7.07
C PHE A 118 -13.44 20.04 -7.00
N GLU A 119 -13.47 21.26 -6.49
CA GLU A 119 -14.69 22.08 -6.45
C GLU A 119 -15.30 22.29 -7.84
N ALA A 120 -14.49 22.65 -8.84
CA ALA A 120 -14.94 22.80 -10.21
C ALA A 120 -15.49 21.51 -10.81
N GLU A 121 -14.86 20.38 -10.51
CA GLU A 121 -15.31 19.07 -10.97
C GLU A 121 -16.65 18.69 -10.33
N VAL A 122 -16.79 18.88 -9.00
CA VAL A 122 -18.05 18.63 -8.29
C VAL A 122 -19.17 19.55 -8.79
N GLN A 123 -18.88 20.81 -9.06
CA GLN A 123 -19.87 21.73 -9.62
C GLN A 123 -20.35 21.26 -11.00
N LYS A 124 -19.43 20.78 -11.84
CA LYS A 124 -19.73 20.33 -13.20
C LYS A 124 -20.50 18.99 -13.21
N GLN A 125 -20.02 18.01 -12.43
CA GLN A 125 -20.59 16.65 -12.41
C GLN A 125 -21.67 16.45 -11.36
N ARG A 126 -21.88 17.46 -10.49
CA ARG A 126 -22.79 17.47 -9.32
C ARG A 126 -22.34 16.51 -8.21
N VAL A 127 -21.26 15.76 -8.42
CA VAL A 127 -20.70 14.78 -7.47
C VAL A 127 -19.18 14.67 -7.63
N GLY A 128 -18.47 14.41 -6.53
CA GLY A 128 -17.06 14.06 -6.50
C GLY A 128 -16.78 13.04 -5.40
N TYR A 129 -15.63 12.38 -5.47
CA TYR A 129 -15.29 11.30 -4.58
C TYR A 129 -13.95 11.55 -3.91
N LEU A 130 -13.94 11.42 -2.58
CA LEU A 130 -12.77 11.56 -1.74
C LEU A 130 -12.52 10.27 -0.96
N PHE A 131 -11.29 10.11 -0.48
CA PHE A 131 -11.01 9.10 0.52
C PHE A 131 -10.04 9.59 1.60
N PHE A 132 -10.19 9.01 2.77
CA PHE A 132 -9.35 9.18 3.95
C PHE A 132 -8.61 7.88 4.22
N GLN A 133 -7.36 7.97 4.64
CA GLN A 133 -6.54 6.86 5.10
C GLN A 133 -5.36 7.47 5.88
N ASP A 134 -4.78 6.79 6.82
CA ASP A 134 -3.72 7.25 7.75
C ASP A 134 -2.87 8.43 7.23
N LYS A 135 -2.00 8.20 6.24
CA LYS A 135 -1.12 9.26 5.66
C LYS A 135 -1.79 10.12 4.58
N LEU A 136 -3.04 9.87 4.27
CA LEU A 136 -3.80 10.50 3.19
C LEU A 136 -5.00 11.30 3.70
N GLY A 137 -4.86 11.90 4.86
CA GLY A 137 -5.88 12.74 5.50
C GLY A 137 -6.29 12.27 6.89
N GLY A 138 -5.66 11.19 7.38
CA GLY A 138 -5.99 10.54 8.65
C GLY A 138 -7.08 9.48 8.51
N GLU A 139 -7.14 8.58 9.47
CA GLU A 139 -8.24 7.64 9.63
C GLU A 139 -9.44 8.34 10.27
N ILE A 140 -10.64 8.00 9.83
CA ILE A 140 -11.86 8.46 10.49
C ILE A 140 -12.17 7.48 11.61
N SER A 141 -12.37 8.02 12.82
CA SER A 141 -12.71 7.24 13.99
C SER A 141 -14.09 7.61 14.53
N VAL A 142 -14.79 6.63 15.07
CA VAL A 142 -15.96 6.82 15.90
C VAL A 142 -15.53 6.71 17.35
N LEU A 143 -15.74 7.77 18.11
CA LEU A 143 -15.36 7.82 19.51
C LEU A 143 -16.05 6.72 20.30
N GLY A 144 -15.29 6.08 21.20
CA GLY A 144 -15.80 5.09 22.11
C GLY A 144 -16.79 5.67 23.11
N THR A 145 -17.66 4.81 23.64
CA THR A 145 -18.54 5.08 24.77
C THR A 145 -18.21 4.11 25.90
N PRO A 146 -18.77 4.28 27.13
CA PRO A 146 -18.61 3.29 28.18
C PRO A 146 -19.07 1.86 27.81
N GLN A 147 -19.91 1.74 26.76
CA GLN A 147 -20.48 0.47 26.30
C GLN A 147 -19.92 -0.02 24.98
N SER A 148 -19.14 0.81 24.27
CA SER A 148 -18.59 0.49 22.95
C SER A 148 -17.17 1.03 22.83
N PRO A 149 -16.19 0.24 22.35
CA PRO A 149 -14.84 0.72 22.09
C PRO A 149 -14.83 1.79 21.00
N GLU A 150 -13.77 2.58 20.94
CA GLU A 150 -13.45 3.40 19.80
C GLU A 150 -13.19 2.49 18.57
N MET A 151 -13.67 2.91 17.41
CA MET A 151 -13.44 2.22 16.14
C MET A 151 -12.81 3.20 15.16
N SER A 152 -11.68 2.81 14.58
CA SER A 152 -11.02 3.50 13.46
C SER A 152 -11.22 2.70 12.19
N PHE A 153 -11.31 3.38 11.05
CA PHE A 153 -11.53 2.77 9.75
C PHE A 153 -10.32 2.99 8.87
N ASP A 154 -9.79 1.90 8.29
CA ASP A 154 -8.57 1.91 7.47
C ASP A 154 -8.70 2.86 6.28
N VAL A 155 -9.79 2.76 5.54
CA VAL A 155 -10.12 3.65 4.43
C VAL A 155 -11.59 4.06 4.49
N THR A 156 -11.86 5.36 4.51
CA THR A 156 -13.21 5.90 4.38
C THR A 156 -13.37 6.59 3.04
N LEU A 157 -14.28 6.09 2.22
CA LEU A 157 -14.69 6.69 0.95
C LEU A 157 -15.87 7.63 1.20
N VAL A 158 -15.83 8.80 0.57
CA VAL A 158 -16.86 9.83 0.73
C VAL A 158 -17.33 10.34 -0.62
N GLU A 159 -18.63 10.34 -0.84
CA GLU A 159 -19.27 11.02 -1.95
C GLU A 159 -19.64 12.44 -1.50
N VAL A 160 -19.14 13.43 -2.21
CA VAL A 160 -19.47 14.86 -2.02
C VAL A 160 -20.39 15.30 -3.14
N ALA A 161 -21.54 15.84 -2.82
CA ALA A 161 -22.49 16.37 -3.78
C ALA A 161 -22.61 17.90 -3.66
N ALA A 162 -22.82 18.57 -4.79
CA ALA A 162 -23.23 19.98 -4.82
C ALA A 162 -24.76 20.07 -4.84
N ASP A 163 -25.32 20.89 -3.97
CA ASP A 163 -26.74 21.20 -3.99
C ASP A 163 -27.11 22.20 -5.10
N GLU A 164 -28.37 22.64 -5.15
CA GLU A 164 -28.88 23.54 -6.19
C GLU A 164 -28.23 24.93 -6.12
N VAL A 165 -27.81 25.37 -4.94
CA VAL A 165 -27.15 26.68 -4.73
C VAL A 165 -25.64 26.57 -4.80
N GLY A 166 -25.10 25.36 -5.05
CA GLY A 166 -23.67 25.09 -5.21
C GLY A 166 -22.91 24.83 -3.91
N ALA A 167 -23.61 24.68 -2.78
CA ALA A 167 -22.95 24.28 -1.54
C ALA A 167 -22.63 22.78 -1.53
N PHE A 168 -21.46 22.42 -0.99
CA PHE A 168 -20.99 21.05 -0.92
C PHE A 168 -21.46 20.37 0.37
N ARG A 169 -21.87 19.10 0.23
CA ARG A 169 -22.24 18.27 1.36
C ARG A 169 -21.78 16.85 1.16
N VAL A 170 -21.50 16.15 2.24
CA VAL A 170 -21.33 14.69 2.22
C VAL A 170 -22.69 14.05 1.93
N ALA A 171 -22.80 13.36 0.82
CA ALA A 171 -24.01 12.68 0.40
C ALA A 171 -24.05 11.24 0.92
N ARG A 172 -22.95 10.52 0.76
CA ARG A 172 -22.79 9.13 1.21
C ARG A 172 -21.36 8.90 1.67
N TYR A 173 -21.16 7.86 2.47
CA TYR A 173 -19.85 7.36 2.80
C TYR A 173 -19.84 5.83 2.77
N GLY A 174 -18.67 5.25 2.64
CA GLY A 174 -18.44 3.81 2.71
C GLY A 174 -17.09 3.51 3.32
N ILE A 175 -16.96 2.32 3.88
CA ILE A 175 -15.76 1.88 4.59
C ILE A 175 -15.15 0.72 3.84
N LEU A 176 -13.83 0.75 3.69
CA LEU A 176 -13.02 -0.36 3.20
C LEU A 176 -11.99 -0.70 4.29
N GLU A 177 -12.14 -1.87 4.87
CA GLU A 177 -11.18 -2.44 5.80
C GLU A 177 -10.08 -3.20 5.05
N ILE A 178 -8.85 -3.01 5.47
CA ILE A 178 -7.67 -3.63 4.87
C ILE A 178 -7.04 -4.59 5.89
N GLN A 179 -7.17 -5.87 5.64
CA GLN A 179 -6.48 -6.85 6.47
C GLN A 179 -5.11 -7.16 5.89
N THR A 180 -4.05 -6.68 6.56
CA THR A 180 -2.67 -7.07 6.28
C THR A 180 -2.25 -8.19 7.21
N MET A 181 -1.29 -9.00 6.75
CA MET A 181 -0.75 -10.07 7.59
C MET A 181 0.39 -9.54 8.45
N ASP A 182 0.26 -9.76 9.74
CA ASP A 182 1.35 -9.58 10.68
C ASP A 182 2.17 -10.87 10.79
N TYR A 183 3.47 -10.73 10.65
CA TYR A 183 4.43 -11.81 10.86
C TYR A 183 5.18 -11.61 12.16
N HIS A 184 5.34 -12.68 12.94
CA HIS A 184 6.25 -12.67 14.07
C HIS A 184 7.68 -12.52 13.57
N GLY A 185 8.39 -11.57 14.14
CA GLY A 185 9.79 -11.32 13.82
C GLY A 185 10.02 -10.00 13.08
N SER A 186 11.20 -9.85 12.54
CA SER A 186 11.68 -8.61 11.93
C SER A 186 12.18 -8.87 10.52
N TYR A 187 11.82 -8.01 9.59
CA TYR A 187 12.37 -8.00 8.22
C TYR A 187 13.78 -7.40 8.16
N LYS A 188 14.35 -7.03 9.30
CA LYS A 188 15.61 -6.27 9.38
C LYS A 188 16.74 -6.91 8.58
N HIS A 189 16.91 -8.22 8.69
CA HIS A 189 18.02 -8.93 8.02
C HIS A 189 17.84 -8.96 6.51
N ALA A 190 16.65 -9.31 6.01
CA ALA A 190 16.39 -9.31 4.58
C ALA A 190 16.45 -7.89 3.99
N VAL A 191 15.91 -6.88 4.68
CA VAL A 191 16.00 -5.48 4.25
C VAL A 191 17.47 -5.01 4.20
N GLN A 192 18.30 -5.38 5.20
CA GLN A 192 19.71 -5.06 5.20
C GLN A 192 20.44 -5.77 4.06
N ASN A 193 20.19 -7.06 3.85
CA ASN A 193 20.78 -7.82 2.76
C ASN A 193 20.43 -7.24 1.39
N LEU A 194 19.17 -6.86 1.17
CA LEU A 194 18.74 -6.20 -0.08
C LEU A 194 19.46 -4.88 -0.31
N ARG A 195 19.62 -4.05 0.74
CA ARG A 195 20.39 -2.80 0.68
C ARG A 195 21.87 -3.05 0.37
N ASP A 196 22.47 -4.05 1.01
CA ASP A 196 23.85 -4.42 0.76
C ASP A 196 24.03 -4.99 -0.65
N GLY A 197 23.09 -5.82 -1.12
CA GLY A 197 23.08 -6.32 -2.49
C GLY A 197 23.05 -5.18 -3.51
N LEU A 198 22.19 -4.19 -3.29
CA LEU A 198 22.11 -3.01 -4.15
C LEU A 198 23.39 -2.16 -4.12
N ARG A 199 24.00 -1.98 -2.94
CA ARG A 199 25.26 -1.24 -2.76
C ARG A 199 26.44 -1.95 -3.43
N LEU A 200 26.50 -3.28 -3.31
CA LEU A 200 27.59 -4.09 -3.86
C LEU A 200 27.45 -4.33 -5.37
N HIS A 201 26.22 -4.36 -5.89
CA HIS A 201 25.90 -4.67 -7.27
C HIS A 201 25.05 -3.60 -7.95
N PRO A 202 25.43 -2.31 -7.93
CA PRO A 202 24.53 -1.20 -8.35
C PRO A 202 24.09 -1.28 -9.82
N LYS A 203 24.89 -1.93 -10.67
CA LYS A 203 24.59 -2.10 -12.11
C LYS A 203 23.98 -3.45 -12.47
N SER A 204 24.07 -4.43 -11.58
CA SER A 204 23.66 -5.81 -11.82
C SER A 204 22.82 -6.38 -10.66
N PHE A 205 22.14 -5.53 -9.91
CA PHE A 205 21.39 -5.93 -8.72
C PHE A 205 20.37 -7.03 -9.01
N ALA A 206 19.59 -6.91 -10.09
CA ALA A 206 18.61 -7.91 -10.49
C ALA A 206 19.28 -9.29 -10.76
N ALA A 207 20.44 -9.29 -11.40
CA ALA A 207 21.18 -10.52 -11.66
C ALA A 207 21.75 -11.13 -10.36
N ALA A 208 22.27 -10.30 -9.46
CA ALA A 208 22.77 -10.73 -8.15
C ALA A 208 21.64 -11.35 -7.29
N LEU A 209 20.47 -10.72 -7.26
CA LEU A 209 19.27 -11.26 -6.62
C LEU A 209 18.88 -12.61 -7.22
N THR A 210 18.79 -12.69 -8.54
CA THR A 210 18.41 -13.92 -9.25
C THR A 210 19.35 -15.08 -8.96
N ALA A 211 20.66 -14.79 -8.85
CA ALA A 211 21.68 -15.81 -8.59
C ALA A 211 21.59 -16.39 -7.17
N ASN A 212 21.13 -15.62 -6.17
CA ASN A 212 21.04 -16.08 -4.78
C ASN A 212 19.89 -15.39 -4.02
N LEU A 213 18.65 -15.70 -4.38
CA LEU A 213 17.45 -15.13 -3.76
C LEU A 213 17.34 -15.44 -2.26
N GLU A 214 17.73 -16.63 -1.83
CA GLU A 214 17.67 -17.03 -0.43
C GLU A 214 18.56 -16.15 0.45
N HIS A 215 19.74 -15.82 -0.04
CA HIS A 215 20.66 -14.93 0.68
C HIS A 215 20.15 -13.49 0.78
N TRP A 216 19.64 -12.94 -0.33
CA TRP A 216 19.28 -11.52 -0.40
C TRP A 216 17.89 -11.22 0.13
N ALA A 217 16.91 -12.06 -0.14
CA ALA A 217 15.50 -11.80 0.15
C ALA A 217 14.90 -12.71 1.22
N GLY A 218 15.64 -13.75 1.65
CA GLY A 218 15.19 -14.68 2.68
C GLY A 218 15.16 -14.05 4.07
N GLU A 219 14.11 -14.33 4.82
CA GLU A 219 13.95 -13.87 6.20
C GLU A 219 13.58 -15.06 7.12
N LYS A 220 14.11 -15.02 8.33
CA LYS A 220 13.76 -15.96 9.39
C LYS A 220 12.55 -15.46 10.18
N VAL A 221 11.45 -15.19 9.50
CA VAL A 221 10.19 -14.84 10.17
C VAL A 221 9.46 -16.13 10.48
N GLU A 222 9.06 -16.31 11.71
CA GLU A 222 8.25 -17.45 12.14
C GLU A 222 6.81 -17.22 11.62
N GLY A 223 6.36 -17.74 10.61
CA GLY A 223 5.00 -17.78 10.05
C GLY A 223 4.00 -16.67 10.39
N PRO A 224 2.88 -16.60 9.74
CA PRO A 224 1.85 -15.61 10.07
C PRO A 224 1.26 -15.88 11.45
N ASN A 225 1.01 -14.82 12.20
CA ASN A 225 0.32 -14.91 13.49
C ASN A 225 -1.17 -15.19 13.25
N ILE A 226 -1.56 -16.46 13.25
CA ILE A 226 -2.95 -16.88 13.08
C ILE A 226 -3.72 -16.86 14.43
N ALA A 227 -3.07 -16.49 15.53
CA ALA A 227 -3.67 -16.56 16.86
C ALA A 227 -4.71 -15.47 17.14
N ASN A 228 -4.94 -14.54 16.24
CA ASN A 228 -5.84 -13.40 16.43
C ASN A 228 -6.89 -13.24 15.31
N VAL A 229 -7.36 -14.35 14.73
CA VAL A 229 -8.55 -14.34 13.84
C VAL A 229 -9.73 -14.94 14.59
#